data_27525856970b10b17d58427d11fdf19b
#
_entry.id   27525856970b10b17d58427d11fdf19b
#
_cell.length_a   1.000
_cell.length_b   1.000
_cell.length_c   1.000
_cell.angle_alpha   90.00
_cell.angle_beta   90.00
_cell.angle_gamma   90.00
#
_symmetry.space_group_name_H-M   'P 1'
#
loop_
_entity.id
_entity.type
_entity.pdbx_description
1 polymer ?
#
loop_
_entity_poly.entity_id
_entity_poly.type
_entity_poly.pdbx_seq_one_letter_code
_entity_poly.pdbx_strand_id
1 'polypeptide(L)'
;MTGVQTCALPISLPPEARPATECLADVVTRLIPYWEDVIVAEHLRAGRTVLVTAHGNSLRALVKHLDGISDEDIAALNIPTGIPLVYRLDENLRPIVPGGEYLDPEAAASAAAAVANQGKK
;
A
#
# COMPACT_ATOMS: atom_id res chain seq x y z
N MET A 1 -9.86 0.24 10.43
CA MET A 1 -10.28 -0.34 9.15
C MET A 1 -9.60 -1.68 8.96
N THR A 2 -10.35 -2.65 8.57
CA THR A 2 -9.85 -4.04 8.47
C THR A 2 -8.95 -4.26 7.29
N GLY A 3 -8.37 -3.60 6.63
CA GLY A 3 -7.55 -3.90 5.47
C GLY A 3 -8.28 -4.57 4.30
N VAL A 4 -9.51 -5.00 4.51
CA VAL A 4 -10.32 -5.52 3.43
C VAL A 4 -10.98 -4.35 2.71
N GLN A 5 -10.61 -4.20 1.48
CA GLN A 5 -11.13 -3.13 0.66
C GLN A 5 -12.42 -3.59 0.00
N THR A 6 -13.53 -2.95 0.32
CA THR A 6 -14.79 -3.20 -0.36
C THR A 6 -15.06 -2.10 -1.37
N CYS A 7 -15.65 -2.46 -2.48
CA CYS A 7 -16.12 -1.52 -3.48
C CYS A 7 -17.63 -1.25 -3.35
N ALA A 8 -18.24 -1.72 -2.28
CA ALA A 8 -19.66 -1.54 -2.04
C ALA A 8 -19.99 -0.09 -1.71
N LEU A 9 -21.06 0.43 -2.30
CA LEU A 9 -21.55 1.77 -2.05
C LEU A 9 -22.53 1.78 -0.88
N PRO A 10 -22.62 2.90 -0.12
CA PRO A 10 -23.66 3.04 0.88
C PRO A 10 -25.05 2.94 0.24
N ILE A 11 -25.89 2.05 0.74
CA ILE A 11 -27.20 1.80 0.18
C ILE A 11 -28.23 2.87 0.59
N SER A 12 -27.93 3.68 1.59
CA SER A 12 -28.82 4.73 2.08
C SER A 12 -28.93 5.94 1.14
N LEU A 13 -28.07 6.04 0.13
CA LEU A 13 -28.06 7.15 -0.81
C LEU A 13 -28.65 6.73 -2.15
N PRO A 14 -29.34 7.66 -2.87
CA PRO A 14 -29.74 7.39 -4.25
C PRO A 14 -28.50 7.10 -5.12
N PRO A 15 -28.64 6.27 -6.17
CA PRO A 15 -27.48 5.94 -7.02
C PRO A 15 -26.74 7.16 -7.57
N GLU A 16 -27.46 8.18 -7.98
CA GLU A 16 -26.87 9.41 -8.53
C GLU A 16 -26.19 10.29 -7.49
N ALA A 17 -26.52 10.12 -6.21
CA ALA A 17 -25.92 10.87 -5.12
C ALA A 17 -24.80 10.12 -4.40
N ARG A 18 -24.57 8.85 -4.76
CA ARG A 18 -23.54 8.05 -4.10
C ARG A 18 -22.17 8.48 -4.55
N PRO A 19 -21.26 8.82 -3.61
CA PRO A 19 -19.88 9.06 -4.00
C PRO A 19 -19.27 7.78 -4.57
N ALA A 20 -18.36 7.93 -5.52
CA ALA A 20 -17.61 6.80 -6.02
C ALA A 20 -16.78 6.21 -4.88
N THR A 21 -16.88 4.90 -4.66
CA THR A 21 -16.02 4.19 -3.72
C THR A 21 -14.81 3.67 -4.46
N GLU A 22 -13.66 3.65 -3.78
CA GLU A 22 -12.45 3.06 -4.33
C GLU A 22 -12.15 1.73 -3.65
N CYS A 23 -11.95 0.68 -4.43
CA CYS A 23 -11.29 -0.52 -3.94
C CYS A 23 -9.79 -0.43 -4.21
N LEU A 24 -9.03 -1.41 -3.73
CA LEU A 24 -7.57 -1.38 -3.88
C LEU A 24 -7.14 -1.31 -5.36
N ALA A 25 -7.85 -2.00 -6.24
CA ALA A 25 -7.56 -1.96 -7.68
C ALA A 25 -7.69 -0.54 -8.26
N ASP A 26 -8.68 0.22 -7.80
CA ASP A 26 -8.88 1.61 -8.22
C ASP A 26 -7.72 2.48 -7.72
N VAL A 27 -7.28 2.25 -6.49
CA VAL A 27 -6.13 2.97 -5.91
C VAL A 27 -4.87 2.70 -6.71
N VAL A 28 -4.63 1.44 -7.09
CA VAL A 28 -3.48 1.08 -7.93
C VAL A 28 -3.54 1.83 -9.25
N THR A 29 -4.67 1.81 -9.93
CA THR A 29 -4.85 2.48 -11.23
C THR A 29 -4.58 3.97 -11.14
N ARG A 30 -4.97 4.61 -10.05
CA ARG A 30 -4.79 6.05 -9.83
C ARG A 30 -3.38 6.40 -9.38
N LEU A 31 -2.78 5.57 -8.54
CA LEU A 31 -1.49 5.86 -7.90
C LEU A 31 -0.30 5.61 -8.82
N ILE A 32 -0.31 4.53 -9.58
CA ILE A 32 0.86 4.11 -10.34
C ILE A 32 1.33 5.13 -11.38
N PRO A 33 0.46 5.79 -12.14
CA PRO A 33 0.91 6.86 -13.03
C PRO A 33 1.66 7.98 -12.30
N TYR A 34 1.17 8.38 -11.12
CA TYR A 34 1.86 9.39 -10.30
C TYR A 34 3.21 8.86 -9.79
N TRP A 35 3.24 7.62 -9.36
CA TRP A 35 4.48 6.98 -8.94
C TRP A 35 5.53 7.03 -10.04
N GLU A 36 5.16 6.60 -11.24
CA GLU A 36 6.10 6.51 -12.36
C GLU A 36 6.48 7.89 -12.92
N ASP A 37 5.52 8.77 -13.11
CA ASP A 37 5.74 10.04 -13.80
C ASP A 37 6.33 11.11 -12.90
N VAL A 38 6.07 11.07 -11.61
CA VAL A 38 6.52 12.09 -10.67
C VAL A 38 7.59 11.53 -9.74
N ILE A 39 7.26 10.53 -8.94
CA ILE A 39 8.17 10.05 -7.89
C ILE A 39 9.41 9.41 -8.52
N VAL A 40 9.22 8.50 -9.44
CA VAL A 40 10.33 7.82 -10.12
C VAL A 40 11.07 8.78 -11.03
N ALA A 41 10.36 9.41 -11.95
CA ALA A 41 10.99 10.18 -13.02
C ALA A 41 11.70 11.43 -12.49
N GLU A 42 11.12 12.13 -11.53
CA GLU A 42 11.64 13.41 -11.06
C GLU A 42 12.54 13.29 -9.83
N HIS A 43 12.36 12.26 -9.02
CA HIS A 43 13.06 12.16 -7.74
C HIS A 43 13.95 10.94 -7.61
N LEU A 44 13.44 9.74 -7.80
CA LEU A 44 14.23 8.53 -7.61
C LEU A 44 15.33 8.40 -8.65
N ARG A 45 15.06 8.70 -9.90
CA ARG A 45 16.10 8.68 -10.96
C ARG A 45 17.16 9.77 -10.77
N ALA A 46 16.83 10.82 -10.02
CA ALA A 46 17.79 11.85 -9.63
C ALA A 46 18.67 11.43 -8.44
N GLY A 47 18.50 10.22 -7.91
CA GLY A 47 19.25 9.72 -6.78
C GLY A 47 18.76 10.18 -5.41
N ARG A 48 17.55 10.71 -5.35
CA ARG A 48 16.97 11.22 -4.09
C ARG A 48 16.30 10.11 -3.30
N THR A 49 16.33 10.25 -1.99
CA THR A 49 15.51 9.44 -1.09
C THR A 49 14.15 10.11 -0.94
N VAL A 50 13.09 9.34 -1.15
CA VAL A 50 11.72 9.86 -1.10
C VAL A 50 11.00 9.27 0.11
N LEU A 51 10.39 10.12 0.91
CA LEU A 51 9.49 9.71 1.98
C LEU A 51 8.07 9.76 1.47
N VAL A 52 7.38 8.63 1.53
CA VAL A 52 5.97 8.53 1.16
C VAL A 52 5.14 8.35 2.42
N THR A 53 4.28 9.32 2.70
CA THR A 53 3.35 9.27 3.83
C THR A 53 1.93 9.22 3.26
N ALA A 54 1.23 8.15 3.55
CA ALA A 54 -0.08 7.94 2.96
C ALA A 54 -0.93 6.99 3.81
N HIS A 55 -2.20 6.90 3.46
CA HIS A 55 -3.12 5.93 4.05
C HIS A 55 -2.67 4.50 3.73
N GLY A 56 -3.00 3.57 4.62
CA GLY A 56 -2.60 2.17 4.49
C GLY A 56 -2.94 1.55 3.14
N ASN A 57 -4.11 1.84 2.60
CA ASN A 57 -4.51 1.29 1.29
C ASN A 57 -3.67 1.83 0.14
N SER A 58 -3.28 3.09 0.20
CA SER A 58 -2.36 3.66 -0.80
C SER A 58 -0.98 3.03 -0.70
N LEU A 59 -0.50 2.80 0.51
CA LEU A 59 0.78 2.11 0.72
C LEU A 59 0.72 0.66 0.27
N ARG A 60 -0.39 -0.05 0.54
CA ARG A 60 -0.59 -1.41 0.04
C ARG A 60 -0.57 -1.47 -1.48
N ALA A 61 -1.21 -0.51 -2.14
CA ALA A 61 -1.20 -0.42 -3.60
C ALA A 61 0.21 -0.23 -4.14
N LEU A 62 1.01 0.62 -3.48
CA LEU A 62 2.39 0.85 -3.87
C LEU A 62 3.25 -0.39 -3.66
N VAL A 63 3.13 -1.04 -2.51
CA VAL A 63 3.87 -2.27 -2.20
C VAL A 63 3.47 -3.38 -3.18
N LYS A 64 2.19 -3.50 -3.50
CA LYS A 64 1.72 -4.45 -4.52
C LYS A 64 2.44 -4.25 -5.85
N HIS A 65 2.57 -3.00 -6.26
CA HIS A 65 3.27 -2.67 -7.50
C HIS A 65 4.77 -2.98 -7.41
N LEU A 66 5.42 -2.58 -6.32
CA LEU A 66 6.86 -2.77 -6.15
C LEU A 66 7.25 -4.25 -6.09
N ASP A 67 6.52 -5.05 -5.35
CA ASP A 67 6.84 -6.46 -5.13
C ASP A 67 6.14 -7.40 -6.14
N GLY A 68 5.27 -6.89 -6.99
CA GLY A 68 4.54 -7.72 -7.94
C GLY A 68 3.58 -8.70 -7.27
N ILE A 69 2.93 -8.28 -6.20
CA ILE A 69 2.03 -9.13 -5.41
C ILE A 69 0.73 -9.38 -6.20
N SER A 70 0.25 -10.62 -6.20
CA SER A 70 -1.00 -10.98 -6.87
C SER A 70 -2.22 -10.38 -6.18
N ASP A 71 -3.35 -10.37 -6.87
CA ASP A 71 -4.60 -9.88 -6.29
C ASP A 71 -5.07 -10.76 -5.13
N GLU A 72 -4.78 -12.06 -5.18
CA GLU A 72 -5.09 -12.97 -4.08
C GLU A 72 -4.20 -12.70 -2.86
N ASP A 73 -2.91 -12.53 -3.08
CA ASP A 73 -1.95 -12.39 -1.99
C ASP A 73 -2.00 -11.04 -1.30
N ILE A 74 -2.42 -9.99 -2.03
CA ILE A 74 -2.49 -8.65 -1.44
C ILE A 74 -3.49 -8.56 -0.29
N ALA A 75 -4.50 -9.40 -0.28
CA ALA A 75 -5.50 -9.43 0.79
C ALA A 75 -4.89 -9.78 2.13
N ALA A 76 -3.80 -10.56 2.15
CA ALA A 76 -3.11 -10.97 3.37
C ALA A 76 -2.08 -9.94 3.85
N LEU A 77 -1.75 -8.94 3.04
CA LEU A 77 -0.74 -7.95 3.40
C LEU A 77 -1.32 -6.90 4.33
N ASN A 78 -0.67 -6.72 5.47
CA ASN A 78 -0.96 -5.65 6.42
C ASN A 78 0.30 -4.82 6.64
N ILE A 79 0.19 -3.51 6.52
CA ILE A 79 1.28 -2.58 6.76
C ILE A 79 1.01 -1.89 8.10
N PRO A 80 1.84 -2.12 9.13
CA PRO A 80 1.65 -1.49 10.42
C PRO A 80 1.74 0.04 10.33
N THR A 81 0.85 0.71 11.06
CA THR A 81 0.84 2.16 11.14
C THR A 81 1.98 2.65 12.04
N GLY A 82 2.67 3.71 11.59
CA GLY A 82 3.66 4.39 12.40
C GLY A 82 5.04 3.73 12.43
N ILE A 83 5.24 2.66 11.68
CA ILE A 83 6.55 2.00 11.60
C ILE A 83 7.10 2.20 10.20
N PRO A 84 8.24 2.89 10.03
CA PRO A 84 8.79 3.14 8.71
C PRO A 84 9.19 1.85 8.00
N LEU A 85 8.78 1.73 6.75
CA LEU A 85 9.13 0.65 5.85
C LEU A 85 10.06 1.20 4.78
N VAL A 86 11.28 0.67 4.69
CA VAL A 86 12.30 1.13 3.76
C VAL A 86 12.40 0.18 2.59
N TYR A 87 12.28 0.75 1.39
CA TYR A 87 12.59 0.04 0.15
C TYR A 87 13.85 0.61 -0.47
N ARG A 88 14.80 -0.26 -0.73
CA ARG A 88 15.96 0.06 -1.55
C ARG A 88 15.72 -0.51 -2.93
N LEU A 89 15.83 0.33 -3.93
CA LEU A 89 15.56 -0.03 -5.32
C LEU A 89 16.86 -0.11 -6.10
N ASP A 90 16.92 -1.06 -7.01
CA ASP A 90 18.05 -1.19 -7.91
C ASP A 90 17.94 -0.19 -9.09
N GLU A 91 18.87 -0.29 -10.04
CA GLU A 91 18.89 0.59 -11.21
C GLU A 91 17.65 0.44 -12.11
N ASN A 92 16.96 -0.68 -12.02
CA ASN A 92 15.70 -0.95 -12.72
C ASN A 92 14.49 -0.59 -11.88
N LEU A 93 14.69 0.05 -10.71
CA LEU A 93 13.64 0.45 -9.78
C LEU A 93 12.84 -0.72 -9.22
N ARG A 94 13.50 -1.85 -9.07
CA ARG A 94 12.95 -3.03 -8.42
C ARG A 94 13.50 -3.16 -7.01
N PRO A 95 12.68 -3.63 -6.06
CA PRO A 95 13.16 -3.84 -4.70
C PRO A 95 14.34 -4.81 -4.65
N ILE A 96 15.41 -4.40 -3.98
CA ILE A 96 16.57 -5.28 -3.74
C ILE A 96 16.16 -6.38 -2.75
N VAL A 97 15.38 -6.03 -1.73
CA VAL A 97 14.82 -6.98 -0.78
C VAL A 97 13.29 -6.98 -0.97
N PRO A 98 12.69 -8.10 -1.40
CA PRO A 98 11.24 -8.18 -1.49
C PRO A 98 10.59 -7.91 -0.13
N GLY A 99 9.52 -7.11 -0.15
CA GLY A 99 8.84 -6.71 1.07
C GLY A 99 9.47 -5.54 1.81
N GLY A 100 10.66 -5.11 1.39
CA GLY A 100 11.38 -4.02 2.05
C GLY A 100 11.90 -4.41 3.44
N GLU A 101 12.32 -3.43 4.19
CA GLU A 101 12.85 -3.61 5.55
C GLU A 101 12.19 -2.62 6.50
N TYR A 102 11.58 -3.12 7.57
CA TYR A 102 11.08 -2.25 8.63
C TYR A 102 12.23 -1.74 9.50
N LEU A 103 12.19 -0.46 9.87
CA LEU A 103 13.21 0.09 10.78
C LEU A 103 13.11 -0.51 12.18
N ASP A 104 11.93 -0.96 12.57
CA ASP A 104 11.72 -1.70 13.81
C ASP A 104 10.98 -3.01 13.50
N PRO A 105 11.72 -4.08 13.15
CA PRO A 105 11.09 -5.35 12.76
C PRO A 105 10.27 -5.99 13.86
N GLU A 106 10.68 -5.84 15.12
CA GLU A 106 9.96 -6.43 16.25
C GLU A 106 8.61 -5.76 16.47
N ALA A 107 8.59 -4.42 16.42
CA ALA A 107 7.33 -3.68 16.52
C ALA A 107 6.42 -3.96 15.34
N ALA A 108 6.98 -4.09 14.14
CA ALA A 108 6.22 -4.42 12.94
C ALA A 108 5.58 -5.81 13.05
N ALA A 109 6.32 -6.80 13.52
CA ALA A 109 5.81 -8.15 13.70
C ALA A 109 4.71 -8.20 14.77
N SER A 110 4.89 -7.49 15.88
CA SER A 110 3.90 -7.39 16.94
C SER A 110 2.62 -6.71 16.46
N ALA A 111 2.73 -5.63 15.72
CA ALA A 111 1.59 -4.92 15.17
C ALA A 111 0.83 -5.76 14.14
N ALA A 112 1.54 -6.48 13.27
CA ALA A 112 0.93 -7.38 12.30
C ALA A 112 0.19 -8.53 12.99
N ALA A 113 0.78 -9.10 14.04
CA ALA A 113 0.14 -10.16 14.83
C ALA A 113 -1.12 -9.65 15.52
N ALA A 114 -1.10 -8.44 16.07
CA ALA A 114 -2.26 -7.83 16.70
C ALA A 114 -3.42 -7.65 15.71
N VAL A 115 -3.14 -7.20 14.50
CA VAL A 115 -4.15 -7.06 13.46
C VAL A 115 -4.73 -8.41 13.05
N ALA A 116 -3.87 -9.42 12.86
CA ALA A 116 -4.31 -10.77 12.52
C ALA A 116 -5.21 -11.37 13.62
N ASN A 117 -4.88 -11.14 14.89
CA ASN A 117 -5.65 -11.64 16.01
C ASN A 117 -6.99 -10.94 16.18
N GLN A 118 -7.11 -9.68 15.77
CA GLN A 118 -8.39 -8.95 15.81
C GLN A 118 -9.46 -9.57 14.90
N GLY A 119 -9.04 -10.22 13.83
CA GLY A 119 -9.94 -10.89 12.91
C GLY A 119 -10.42 -12.27 13.37
N LYS A 120 -9.84 -12.79 14.43
CA LYS A 120 -10.18 -14.12 14.96
C LYS A 120 -11.12 -13.97 16.16
N LYS A 121 -12.38 -14.08 15.90
CA LYS A 121 -13.39 -14.17 16.96
C LYS A 121 -14.15 -15.46 16.84
#